data_bf1bbd4c2fc6cfb22a87486dfe2d79fd
#
_entry.id   bf1bbd4c2fc6cfb22a87486dfe2d79fd
#
_cell.length_a   1.000
_cell.length_b   1.000
_cell.length_c   1.000
_cell.angle_alpha   90.00
_cell.angle_beta   90.00
_cell.angle_gamma   90.00
#
_symmetry.space_group_name_H-M   'P 1'
#
loop_
_entity.id
_entity.type
_entity.pdbx_description
1 polymer ?
#
loop_
_entity_poly.entity_id
_entity_poly.type
_entity_poly.pdbx_seq_one_letter_code
_entity_poly.pdbx_strand_id
1 'polypeptide(L)'
;MATTFESSDPAVYKEYEAQWSTLPTDAEGWIKRAKDVAEVLAKDAPARERANKSPKAEVALLKHSGLLKILGPAKYGGGEQPWSVGFRVIREVAKKDGSVGMLLGYHLVWSTTANVVGTPEQADRTHKLIISNNYFVGGAVNPRDNDLKITSNGDKLIFNGFKNFSTGGVISDLTVLEGVYGEKEEHIFAIVPTQQPGIQFKHNWDNVGLRLTESGGVNIENVEAPWGDALGWDVEAKKPDPNILAIPFTSLFLPTIQLNFANLYLGIAAGALEFAKEYTLKNTRAWPFGGDNKEKATDEFYILSTYGNFFAHLRATEALAEKVNAEADSLYAKYSQDRSAVTAEQRGEFAEWVASLKVVTTDTGLKITSGVFEVTGSRSTAAKVGLDRFWRDLRTHTLHDPVAYKNRELGRYLLLGEYPEPTWYT
;
A
#
# COMPACT_ATOMS: atom_id res chain seq x y z
N MET A 1 -9.42 26.76 19.03
CA MET A 1 -10.63 25.95 18.81
C MET A 1 -10.14 24.59 18.33
N ALA A 2 -10.47 23.52 19.04
CA ALA A 2 -10.18 22.18 18.53
C ALA A 2 -11.04 22.00 17.26
N THR A 3 -10.41 21.88 16.11
CA THR A 3 -11.09 21.50 14.86
C THR A 3 -11.70 20.13 15.10
N THR A 4 -13.03 20.05 15.16
CA THR A 4 -13.74 18.76 15.16
C THR A 4 -13.42 18.08 13.85
N PHE A 5 -12.61 17.03 13.91
CA PHE A 5 -12.22 16.28 12.73
C PHE A 5 -13.42 15.47 12.22
N GLU A 6 -13.81 15.69 10.96
CA GLU A 6 -14.95 15.03 10.36
C GLU A 6 -14.55 13.69 9.72
N SER A 7 -15.37 12.67 9.94
CA SER A 7 -15.25 11.37 9.27
C SER A 7 -16.36 11.19 8.25
N SER A 8 -16.10 10.40 7.19
CA SER A 8 -17.15 9.90 6.30
C SER A 8 -18.08 8.94 7.04
N ASP A 9 -19.35 8.87 6.62
CA ASP A 9 -20.37 8.04 7.30
C ASP A 9 -20.31 6.60 6.78
N PRO A 10 -19.99 5.60 7.62
CA PRO A 10 -19.98 4.20 7.22
C PRO A 10 -21.32 3.68 6.68
N ALA A 11 -22.43 4.29 7.06
CA ALA A 11 -23.76 3.87 6.60
C ALA A 11 -23.98 4.05 5.09
N VAL A 12 -23.19 4.93 4.44
CA VAL A 12 -23.27 5.18 2.98
C VAL A 12 -23.10 3.90 2.14
N TYR A 13 -22.31 2.93 2.63
CA TYR A 13 -22.01 1.69 1.90
C TYR A 13 -22.63 0.44 2.55
N LYS A 14 -23.59 0.60 3.48
CA LYS A 14 -24.18 -0.52 4.21
C LYS A 14 -24.89 -1.55 3.31
N GLU A 15 -25.43 -1.13 2.18
CA GLU A 15 -26.08 -2.01 1.21
C GLU A 15 -25.14 -3.11 0.67
N TYR A 16 -23.83 -2.82 0.57
CA TYR A 16 -22.84 -3.77 0.08
C TYR A 16 -22.54 -4.91 1.04
N GLU A 17 -22.86 -4.78 2.33
CA GLU A 17 -22.70 -5.86 3.31
C GLU A 17 -23.50 -7.10 2.91
N ALA A 18 -24.77 -6.93 2.55
CA ALA A 18 -25.62 -8.01 2.08
C ALA A 18 -25.24 -8.49 0.68
N GLN A 19 -24.92 -7.56 -0.22
CA GLN A 19 -24.54 -7.86 -1.60
C GLN A 19 -23.26 -8.71 -1.69
N TRP A 20 -22.31 -8.50 -0.79
CA TRP A 20 -21.01 -9.17 -0.78
C TRP A 20 -20.83 -10.10 0.42
N SER A 21 -21.91 -10.73 0.89
CA SER A 21 -21.91 -11.62 2.04
C SER A 21 -21.04 -12.89 1.88
N THR A 22 -20.71 -13.27 0.64
CA THR A 22 -19.83 -14.40 0.33
C THR A 22 -18.52 -13.92 -0.27
N LEU A 23 -17.40 -14.53 0.15
CA LEU A 23 -16.09 -14.25 -0.43
C LEU A 23 -15.94 -14.89 -1.81
N PRO A 24 -15.17 -14.28 -2.72
CA PRO A 24 -14.73 -14.93 -3.94
C PRO A 24 -13.89 -16.19 -3.63
N THR A 25 -13.96 -17.19 -4.52
CA THR A 25 -13.29 -18.49 -4.34
C THR A 25 -12.01 -18.65 -5.16
N ASP A 26 -11.80 -17.77 -6.15
CA ASP A 26 -10.65 -17.81 -7.04
C ASP A 26 -10.10 -16.41 -7.35
N ALA A 27 -8.93 -16.36 -7.96
CA ALA A 27 -8.22 -15.13 -8.29
C ALA A 27 -9.06 -14.15 -9.13
N GLU A 28 -9.77 -14.65 -10.14
CA GLU A 28 -10.57 -13.80 -11.03
C GLU A 28 -11.80 -13.22 -10.31
N GLY A 29 -12.41 -13.97 -9.41
CA GLY A 29 -13.48 -13.49 -8.53
C GLY A 29 -13.00 -12.36 -7.60
N TRP A 30 -11.80 -12.48 -7.02
CA TRP A 30 -11.22 -11.43 -6.19
C TRP A 30 -10.90 -10.17 -6.98
N ILE A 31 -10.34 -10.32 -8.18
CA ILE A 31 -10.07 -9.18 -9.08
C ILE A 31 -11.37 -8.51 -9.51
N LYS A 32 -12.39 -9.30 -9.84
CA LYS A 32 -13.72 -8.76 -10.16
C LYS A 32 -14.31 -7.99 -8.97
N ARG A 33 -14.22 -8.52 -7.75
CA ARG A 33 -14.67 -7.84 -6.53
C ARG A 33 -13.96 -6.49 -6.35
N ALA A 34 -12.64 -6.44 -6.60
CA ALA A 34 -11.88 -5.20 -6.54
C ALA A 34 -12.34 -4.18 -7.59
N LYS A 35 -12.65 -4.61 -8.80
CA LYS A 35 -13.24 -3.76 -9.85
C LYS A 35 -14.60 -3.22 -9.43
N ASP A 36 -15.46 -4.06 -8.88
CA ASP A 36 -16.79 -3.64 -8.39
C ASP A 36 -16.65 -2.57 -7.28
N VAL A 37 -15.72 -2.75 -6.33
CA VAL A 37 -15.39 -1.75 -5.30
C VAL A 37 -14.86 -0.46 -5.93
N ALA A 38 -13.95 -0.57 -6.89
CA ALA A 38 -13.39 0.58 -7.59
C ALA A 38 -14.46 1.41 -8.31
N GLU A 39 -15.42 0.76 -8.97
CA GLU A 39 -16.54 1.46 -9.62
C GLU A 39 -17.48 2.15 -8.61
N VAL A 40 -17.67 1.60 -7.42
CA VAL A 40 -18.37 2.29 -6.33
C VAL A 40 -17.64 3.56 -5.93
N LEU A 41 -16.32 3.46 -5.70
CA LEU A 41 -15.47 4.59 -5.32
C LEU A 41 -15.37 5.66 -6.40
N ALA A 42 -15.42 5.27 -7.67
CA ALA A 42 -15.31 6.19 -8.82
C ALA A 42 -16.45 7.21 -8.90
N LYS A 43 -17.63 6.87 -8.35
CA LYS A 43 -18.85 7.71 -8.50
C LYS A 43 -18.65 9.12 -7.95
N ASP A 44 -17.88 9.30 -6.91
CA ASP A 44 -17.69 10.57 -6.21
C ASP A 44 -16.24 10.88 -5.82
N ALA A 45 -15.28 10.11 -6.32
CA ALA A 45 -13.86 10.21 -5.94
C ALA A 45 -13.29 11.64 -5.92
N PRO A 46 -13.55 12.51 -6.93
CA PRO A 46 -13.09 13.90 -6.89
C PRO A 46 -13.74 14.74 -5.80
N ALA A 47 -14.98 14.48 -5.45
CA ALA A 47 -15.70 15.22 -4.40
C ALA A 47 -15.23 14.76 -3.00
N ARG A 48 -15.10 13.46 -2.83
CA ARG A 48 -14.64 12.82 -1.59
C ARG A 48 -13.20 13.23 -1.26
N GLU A 49 -12.31 13.23 -2.23
CA GLU A 49 -10.91 13.66 -2.07
C GLU A 49 -10.82 15.14 -1.65
N ARG A 50 -11.63 16.02 -2.26
CA ARG A 50 -11.68 17.43 -1.85
C ARG A 50 -12.27 17.65 -0.46
N ALA A 51 -13.28 16.86 -0.08
CA ALA A 51 -13.87 16.93 1.26
C ALA A 51 -12.86 16.56 2.36
N ASN A 52 -11.87 15.74 2.03
CA ASN A 52 -10.77 15.35 2.91
C ASN A 52 -11.23 14.89 4.31
N LYS A 53 -12.34 14.15 4.37
CA LYS A 53 -12.83 13.55 5.61
C LYS A 53 -12.08 12.26 5.91
N SER A 54 -11.96 11.91 7.18
CA SER A 54 -11.40 10.62 7.58
C SER A 54 -12.19 9.46 6.95
N PRO A 55 -11.55 8.49 6.27
CA PRO A 55 -12.21 7.57 5.35
C PRO A 55 -12.85 6.35 6.05
N LYS A 56 -13.70 6.59 7.06
CA LYS A 56 -14.42 5.52 7.76
C LYS A 56 -15.39 4.75 6.85
N ALA A 57 -16.08 5.45 5.96
CA ALA A 57 -16.98 4.82 5.00
C ALA A 57 -16.21 3.93 4.01
N GLU A 58 -15.09 4.42 3.51
CA GLU A 58 -14.25 3.72 2.54
C GLU A 58 -13.65 2.44 3.14
N VAL A 59 -13.22 2.49 4.41
CA VAL A 59 -12.76 1.30 5.12
C VAL A 59 -13.93 0.35 5.41
N ALA A 60 -15.12 0.84 5.72
CA ALA A 60 -16.31 -0.01 5.85
C ALA A 60 -16.63 -0.71 4.51
N LEU A 61 -16.52 -0.02 3.38
CA LEU A 61 -16.67 -0.62 2.06
C LEU A 61 -15.65 -1.75 1.81
N LEU A 62 -14.38 -1.53 2.18
CA LEU A 62 -13.35 -2.57 2.10
C LEU A 62 -13.69 -3.77 3.01
N LYS A 63 -14.22 -3.54 4.20
CA LYS A 63 -14.70 -4.60 5.12
C LYS A 63 -15.86 -5.39 4.50
N HIS A 64 -16.88 -4.73 3.97
CA HIS A 64 -18.05 -5.36 3.33
C HIS A 64 -17.64 -6.17 2.09
N SER A 65 -16.68 -5.69 1.33
CA SER A 65 -16.19 -6.38 0.13
C SER A 65 -15.43 -7.67 0.42
N GLY A 66 -14.93 -7.85 1.65
CA GLY A 66 -14.05 -8.94 2.04
C GLY A 66 -12.60 -8.78 1.58
N LEU A 67 -12.24 -7.69 0.86
CA LEU A 67 -10.89 -7.50 0.34
C LEU A 67 -9.80 -7.47 1.42
N LEU A 68 -10.16 -7.10 2.65
CA LEU A 68 -9.25 -7.13 3.80
C LEU A 68 -8.81 -8.56 4.19
N LYS A 69 -9.56 -9.58 3.78
CA LYS A 69 -9.31 -10.97 4.13
C LYS A 69 -8.57 -11.77 3.05
N ILE A 70 -8.23 -11.15 1.93
CA ILE A 70 -7.76 -11.84 0.72
C ILE A 70 -6.53 -12.74 0.95
N LEU A 71 -5.53 -12.27 1.74
CA LEU A 71 -4.31 -13.02 2.06
C LEU A 71 -4.45 -13.91 3.30
N GLY A 72 -5.53 -13.75 4.07
CA GLY A 72 -5.71 -14.47 5.32
C GLY A 72 -6.04 -15.95 5.12
N PRO A 73 -5.66 -16.83 6.08
CA PRO A 73 -5.93 -18.27 5.99
C PRO A 73 -7.42 -18.60 5.91
N ALA A 74 -7.78 -19.58 5.05
CA ALA A 74 -9.15 -20.05 4.88
C ALA A 74 -9.75 -20.60 6.18
N LYS A 75 -8.93 -21.24 7.03
CA LYS A 75 -9.36 -21.77 8.34
C LYS A 75 -9.96 -20.72 9.29
N TYR A 76 -9.69 -19.43 9.05
CA TYR A 76 -10.24 -18.30 9.81
C TYR A 76 -11.25 -17.48 9.00
N GLY A 77 -11.64 -17.96 7.81
CA GLY A 77 -12.57 -17.28 6.92
C GLY A 77 -11.88 -16.24 6.03
N GLY A 78 -10.60 -16.43 5.71
CA GLY A 78 -9.84 -15.65 4.74
C GLY A 78 -9.90 -16.21 3.34
N GLY A 79 -9.35 -15.46 2.37
CA GLY A 79 -9.31 -15.84 0.96
C GLY A 79 -8.17 -16.76 0.58
N GLU A 80 -7.13 -16.86 1.41
CA GLU A 80 -5.91 -17.67 1.20
C GLU A 80 -5.28 -17.49 -0.19
N GLN A 81 -5.39 -16.26 -0.74
CA GLN A 81 -4.83 -15.96 -2.04
C GLN A 81 -3.34 -15.62 -1.92
N PRO A 82 -2.55 -15.86 -2.98
CA PRO A 82 -1.16 -15.45 -3.03
C PRO A 82 -1.03 -13.92 -3.17
N TRP A 83 0.17 -13.41 -2.90
CA TRP A 83 0.46 -11.99 -2.99
C TRP A 83 0.22 -11.39 -4.37
N SER A 84 0.48 -12.12 -5.45
CA SER A 84 0.22 -11.66 -6.82
C SER A 84 -1.24 -11.26 -7.03
N VAL A 85 -2.19 -11.99 -6.43
CA VAL A 85 -3.62 -11.63 -6.47
C VAL A 85 -3.88 -10.39 -5.61
N GLY A 86 -3.29 -10.31 -4.41
CA GLY A 86 -3.36 -9.12 -3.55
C GLY A 86 -2.87 -7.86 -4.27
N PHE A 87 -1.73 -7.92 -4.94
CA PHE A 87 -1.18 -6.80 -5.71
C PHE A 87 -2.08 -6.39 -6.90
N ARG A 88 -2.69 -7.34 -7.59
CA ARG A 88 -3.65 -7.05 -8.67
C ARG A 88 -4.92 -6.38 -8.12
N VAL A 89 -5.40 -6.82 -6.97
CA VAL A 89 -6.55 -6.20 -6.27
C VAL A 89 -6.24 -4.75 -5.88
N ILE A 90 -5.06 -4.47 -5.35
CA ILE A 90 -4.60 -3.10 -5.05
C ILE A 90 -4.61 -2.24 -6.31
N ARG A 91 -4.08 -2.74 -7.44
CA ARG A 91 -4.09 -2.03 -8.72
C ARG A 91 -5.50 -1.65 -9.15
N GLU A 92 -6.46 -2.58 -9.08
CA GLU A 92 -7.84 -2.31 -9.51
C GLU A 92 -8.50 -1.23 -8.67
N VAL A 93 -8.33 -1.25 -7.33
CA VAL A 93 -8.85 -0.19 -6.46
C VAL A 93 -8.17 1.16 -6.75
N ALA A 94 -6.84 1.16 -6.90
CA ALA A 94 -6.04 2.35 -7.14
C ALA A 94 -6.33 3.02 -8.50
N LYS A 95 -6.83 2.29 -9.49
CA LYS A 95 -7.28 2.87 -10.78
C LYS A 95 -8.35 3.93 -10.59
N LYS A 96 -9.15 3.86 -9.56
CA LYS A 96 -10.26 4.79 -9.31
C LYS A 96 -10.01 5.68 -8.10
N ASP A 97 -9.34 5.16 -7.08
CA ASP A 97 -8.99 5.91 -5.86
C ASP A 97 -7.62 5.49 -5.30
N GLY A 98 -6.61 6.35 -5.50
CA GLY A 98 -5.24 6.09 -5.05
C GLY A 98 -5.12 6.01 -3.52
N SER A 99 -5.88 6.84 -2.80
CA SER A 99 -5.88 6.82 -1.32
C SER A 99 -6.44 5.53 -0.75
N VAL A 100 -7.57 5.05 -1.27
CA VAL A 100 -8.20 3.79 -0.81
C VAL A 100 -7.37 2.59 -1.25
N GLY A 101 -6.77 2.63 -2.46
CA GLY A 101 -5.80 1.64 -2.91
C GLY A 101 -4.59 1.55 -1.98
N MET A 102 -4.06 2.68 -1.50
CA MET A 102 -2.98 2.72 -0.53
C MET A 102 -3.41 2.16 0.84
N LEU A 103 -4.59 2.54 1.34
CA LEU A 103 -5.11 1.99 2.61
C LEU A 103 -5.24 0.47 2.56
N LEU A 104 -5.77 -0.08 1.45
CA LEU A 104 -5.86 -1.52 1.25
C LEU A 104 -4.47 -2.16 1.21
N GLY A 105 -3.54 -1.59 0.44
CA GLY A 105 -2.19 -2.12 0.31
C GLY A 105 -1.43 -2.14 1.64
N TYR A 106 -1.50 -1.08 2.41
CA TYR A 106 -0.89 -1.04 3.75
C TYR A 106 -1.56 -2.01 4.72
N HIS A 107 -2.90 -2.14 4.68
CA HIS A 107 -3.58 -3.17 5.47
C HIS A 107 -3.05 -4.57 5.15
N LEU A 108 -2.89 -4.94 3.87
CA LEU A 108 -2.37 -6.25 3.48
C LEU A 108 -0.94 -6.48 4.00
N VAL A 109 -0.09 -5.45 3.98
CA VAL A 109 1.26 -5.51 4.56
C VAL A 109 1.18 -5.67 6.07
N TRP A 110 0.44 -4.81 6.76
CA TRP A 110 0.39 -4.82 8.22
C TRP A 110 -0.30 -6.06 8.79
N SER A 111 -1.34 -6.56 8.13
CA SER A 111 -2.04 -7.78 8.55
C SER A 111 -1.17 -9.04 8.43
N THR A 112 -0.13 -9.01 7.60
CA THR A 112 0.82 -10.11 7.39
C THR A 112 2.17 -9.90 8.08
N THR A 113 2.35 -8.83 8.84
CA THR A 113 3.63 -8.51 9.52
C THR A 113 4.14 -9.69 10.36
N ALA A 114 3.26 -10.29 11.18
CA ALA A 114 3.63 -11.42 12.02
C ALA A 114 4.08 -12.66 11.22
N ASN A 115 3.65 -12.81 9.95
CA ASN A 115 4.10 -13.90 9.09
C ASN A 115 5.55 -13.77 8.69
N VAL A 116 6.06 -12.55 8.68
CA VAL A 116 7.43 -12.25 8.22
C VAL A 116 8.38 -12.12 9.41
N VAL A 117 8.00 -11.31 10.41
CA VAL A 117 8.87 -10.98 11.56
C VAL A 117 8.49 -11.68 12.85
N GLY A 118 7.41 -12.47 12.90
CA GLY A 118 6.96 -13.19 14.09
C GLY A 118 7.26 -14.68 14.05
N THR A 119 7.02 -15.38 15.16
CA THR A 119 7.02 -16.85 15.20
C THR A 119 5.79 -17.42 14.48
N PRO A 120 5.76 -18.71 14.09
CA PRO A 120 4.58 -19.34 13.53
C PRO A 120 3.33 -19.20 14.43
N GLU A 121 3.50 -19.31 15.75
CA GLU A 121 2.41 -19.17 16.74
C GLU A 121 1.90 -17.71 16.80
N GLN A 122 2.80 -16.73 16.75
CA GLN A 122 2.43 -15.32 16.69
C GLN A 122 1.68 -15.01 15.40
N ALA A 123 2.13 -15.54 14.27
CA ALA A 123 1.48 -15.39 12.97
C ALA A 123 0.06 -15.99 12.98
N ASP A 124 -0.08 -17.22 13.49
CA ASP A 124 -1.37 -17.91 13.56
C ASP A 124 -2.37 -17.18 14.45
N ARG A 125 -1.95 -16.76 15.65
CA ARG A 125 -2.77 -15.98 16.59
C ARG A 125 -3.21 -14.63 15.98
N THR A 126 -2.28 -13.95 15.32
CA THR A 126 -2.55 -12.66 14.66
C THR A 126 -3.55 -12.82 13.52
N HIS A 127 -3.36 -13.80 12.66
CA HIS A 127 -4.31 -14.10 11.58
C HIS A 127 -5.71 -14.43 12.10
N LYS A 128 -5.80 -15.28 13.13
CA LYS A 128 -7.08 -15.58 13.76
C LYS A 128 -7.78 -14.31 14.24
N LEU A 129 -7.04 -13.43 14.95
CA LEU A 129 -7.58 -12.16 15.45
C LEU A 129 -8.09 -11.26 14.32
N ILE A 130 -7.28 -11.04 13.30
CA ILE A 130 -7.60 -10.09 12.21
C ILE A 130 -8.73 -10.63 11.34
N ILE A 131 -8.60 -11.87 10.86
CA ILE A 131 -9.48 -12.42 9.82
C ILE A 131 -10.87 -12.76 10.38
N SER A 132 -10.92 -13.40 11.58
CA SER A 132 -12.22 -13.77 12.18
C SER A 132 -13.06 -12.54 12.57
N ASN A 133 -12.42 -11.42 12.90
CA ASN A 133 -13.11 -10.19 13.28
C ASN A 133 -13.24 -9.18 12.13
N ASN A 134 -12.70 -9.47 10.94
CA ASN A 134 -12.68 -8.55 9.82
C ASN A 134 -12.07 -7.19 10.18
N TYR A 135 -10.95 -7.21 10.92
CA TYR A 135 -10.28 -6.00 11.38
C TYR A 135 -9.48 -5.35 10.28
N PHE A 136 -9.53 -4.03 10.22
CA PHE A 136 -8.61 -3.20 9.43
C PHE A 136 -7.37 -2.91 10.28
N VAL A 137 -6.18 -3.13 9.71
CA VAL A 137 -4.90 -2.92 10.39
C VAL A 137 -4.20 -1.70 9.81
N GLY A 138 -3.91 -0.73 10.66
CA GLY A 138 -3.05 0.41 10.38
C GLY A 138 -1.64 0.18 10.92
N GLY A 139 -0.74 1.12 10.67
CA GLY A 139 0.62 1.01 11.17
C GLY A 139 1.21 2.36 11.56
N ALA A 140 1.99 2.36 12.63
CA ALA A 140 2.87 3.43 13.06
C ALA A 140 4.31 2.89 13.03
N VAL A 141 4.80 2.66 11.81
CA VAL A 141 6.08 2.02 11.51
C VAL A 141 6.92 2.98 10.68
N ASN A 142 7.96 3.51 11.27
CA ASN A 142 8.96 4.32 10.60
C ASN A 142 10.33 4.11 11.26
N PRO A 143 11.14 3.16 10.77
CA PRO A 143 12.42 2.82 11.40
C PRO A 143 13.47 3.95 11.40
N ARG A 144 13.26 5.02 10.63
CA ARG A 144 14.10 6.22 10.67
C ARG A 144 13.77 7.16 11.83
N ASP A 145 12.58 6.97 12.41
CA ASP A 145 12.03 7.79 13.48
C ASP A 145 12.08 6.98 14.78
N ASN A 146 13.21 7.07 15.51
CA ASN A 146 13.46 6.34 16.75
C ASN A 146 12.86 7.04 17.99
N ASP A 147 11.88 7.91 17.80
CA ASP A 147 11.24 8.66 18.88
C ASP A 147 10.23 7.81 19.68
N LEU A 148 9.87 6.63 19.19
CA LEU A 148 9.09 5.66 19.96
C LEU A 148 10.01 4.72 20.74
N LYS A 149 10.10 4.96 22.05
CA LYS A 149 10.92 4.17 22.97
C LYS A 149 10.09 3.13 23.68
N ILE A 150 10.70 1.95 23.88
CA ILE A 150 10.09 0.85 24.58
C ILE A 150 10.87 0.57 25.87
N THR A 151 10.13 0.46 26.96
CA THR A 151 10.65 -0.01 28.25
C THR A 151 9.98 -1.31 28.64
N SER A 152 10.57 -2.04 29.61
CA SER A 152 10.01 -3.29 30.14
C SER A 152 9.60 -3.10 31.59
N ASN A 153 8.39 -3.57 31.92
CA ASN A 153 7.93 -3.66 33.30
C ASN A 153 7.34 -5.07 33.54
N GLY A 154 8.14 -5.94 34.14
CA GLY A 154 7.79 -7.33 34.32
C GLY A 154 7.62 -8.07 33.00
N ASP A 155 6.40 -8.54 32.77
CA ASP A 155 5.97 -9.28 31.57
C ASP A 155 5.39 -8.37 30.46
N LYS A 156 5.50 -7.04 30.63
CA LYS A 156 4.94 -6.05 29.70
C LYS A 156 6.01 -5.20 29.06
N LEU A 157 5.76 -4.87 27.79
CA LEU A 157 6.37 -3.78 27.04
C LEU A 157 5.55 -2.51 27.27
N ILE A 158 6.19 -1.37 27.40
CA ILE A 158 5.55 -0.06 27.51
C ILE A 158 6.11 0.85 26.43
N PHE A 159 5.26 1.29 25.53
CA PHE A 159 5.58 2.17 24.41
C PHE A 159 5.31 3.63 24.77
N ASN A 160 6.30 4.50 24.57
CA ASN A 160 6.19 5.94 24.79
C ASN A 160 6.92 6.72 23.70
N GLY A 161 6.29 7.72 23.13
CA GLY A 161 6.90 8.62 22.17
C GLY A 161 5.98 9.04 21.04
N PHE A 162 6.54 9.17 19.86
CA PHE A 162 5.87 9.71 18.69
C PHE A 162 6.26 8.97 17.42
N LYS A 163 5.35 8.85 16.47
CA LYS A 163 5.61 8.38 15.12
C LYS A 163 4.93 9.27 14.09
N ASN A 164 5.62 9.52 12.97
CA ASN A 164 5.02 10.08 11.77
C ASN A 164 4.53 8.97 10.82
N PHE A 165 3.71 9.37 9.85
CA PHE A 165 3.23 8.47 8.79
C PHE A 165 2.43 7.26 9.28
N SER A 166 1.47 7.51 10.21
CA SER A 166 0.57 6.47 10.73
C SER A 166 -0.57 6.12 9.77
N THR A 167 -0.24 5.72 8.55
CA THR A 167 -1.21 5.44 7.47
C THR A 167 -2.34 4.54 7.92
N GLY A 168 -3.58 5.03 7.78
CA GLY A 168 -4.81 4.32 8.15
C GLY A 168 -5.00 4.11 9.65
N GLY A 169 -4.08 4.60 10.51
CA GLY A 169 -4.15 4.39 11.95
C GLY A 169 -5.44 4.90 12.57
N VAL A 170 -5.85 6.13 12.25
CA VAL A 170 -7.06 6.78 12.80
C VAL A 170 -8.33 5.91 12.67
N ILE A 171 -8.43 5.15 11.60
CA ILE A 171 -9.61 4.37 11.21
C ILE A 171 -9.40 2.86 11.37
N SER A 172 -8.27 2.45 11.95
CA SER A 172 -7.95 1.04 12.15
C SER A 172 -8.55 0.46 13.43
N ASP A 173 -8.77 -0.85 13.41
CA ASP A 173 -9.13 -1.63 14.60
C ASP A 173 -7.86 -2.01 15.39
N LEU A 174 -6.79 -2.32 14.67
CA LEU A 174 -5.48 -2.66 15.21
C LEU A 174 -4.39 -1.79 14.58
N THR A 175 -3.37 -1.46 15.37
CA THR A 175 -2.19 -0.74 14.90
C THR A 175 -0.92 -1.56 15.13
N VAL A 176 -0.11 -1.72 14.09
CA VAL A 176 1.26 -2.19 14.23
C VAL A 176 2.10 -1.04 14.76
N LEU A 177 2.66 -1.20 15.95
CA LEU A 177 3.66 -0.29 16.53
C LEU A 177 5.06 -0.84 16.28
N GLU A 178 5.97 0.03 15.89
CA GLU A 178 7.38 -0.28 15.82
C GLU A 178 8.14 0.77 16.63
N GLY A 179 8.94 0.31 17.60
CA GLY A 179 9.76 1.15 18.46
C GLY A 179 11.09 0.50 18.80
N VAL A 180 11.94 1.22 19.52
CA VAL A 180 13.29 0.77 19.87
C VAL A 180 13.40 0.45 21.35
N TYR A 181 14.06 -0.68 21.65
CA TYR A 181 14.26 -1.23 22.99
C TYR A 181 15.74 -1.36 23.35
N GLY A 182 16.06 -1.03 24.59
CA GLY A 182 17.40 -1.20 25.17
C GLY A 182 18.44 -0.22 24.62
N GLU A 183 19.69 -0.38 25.09
CA GLU A 183 20.81 0.51 24.73
C GLU A 183 21.24 0.38 23.25
N LYS A 184 20.99 -0.79 22.65
CA LYS A 184 21.32 -1.06 21.25
C LYS A 184 20.24 -0.56 20.28
N GLU A 185 19.15 0.00 20.79
CA GLU A 185 17.99 0.46 20.00
C GLU A 185 17.46 -0.63 19.04
N GLU A 186 17.33 -1.85 19.55
CA GLU A 186 16.78 -2.98 18.79
C GLU A 186 15.28 -2.79 18.54
N HIS A 187 14.84 -3.03 17.31
CA HIS A 187 13.46 -2.79 16.92
C HIS A 187 12.52 -3.90 17.39
N ILE A 188 11.42 -3.52 18.00
CA ILE A 188 10.31 -4.41 18.35
C ILE A 188 9.06 -3.99 17.57
N PHE A 189 8.43 -4.98 16.93
CA PHE A 189 7.09 -4.85 16.38
C PHE A 189 6.08 -5.49 17.32
N ALA A 190 4.99 -4.79 17.61
CA ALA A 190 3.84 -5.32 18.32
C ALA A 190 2.52 -4.86 17.66
N ILE A 191 1.47 -5.67 17.78
CA ILE A 191 0.14 -5.35 17.23
C ILE A 191 -0.79 -5.12 18.41
N VAL A 192 -1.34 -3.91 18.48
CA VAL A 192 -2.17 -3.48 19.61
C VAL A 192 -3.54 -2.97 19.14
N PRO A 193 -4.60 -3.03 19.98
CA PRO A 193 -5.85 -2.34 19.70
C PRO A 193 -5.62 -0.84 19.50
N THR A 194 -6.16 -0.28 18.42
CA THR A 194 -5.98 1.15 18.11
C THR A 194 -6.74 2.05 19.07
N GLN A 195 -7.97 1.66 19.39
CA GLN A 195 -8.86 2.47 20.24
C GLN A 195 -8.53 2.27 21.72
N GLN A 196 -7.56 3.02 22.20
CA GLN A 196 -7.15 3.03 23.61
C GLN A 196 -6.61 4.42 24.00
N PRO A 197 -6.66 4.81 25.30
CA PRO A 197 -6.31 6.17 25.74
C PRO A 197 -4.90 6.62 25.37
N GLY A 198 -3.95 5.69 25.31
CA GLY A 198 -2.53 5.97 25.04
C GLY A 198 -2.21 6.21 23.56
N ILE A 199 -3.14 6.06 22.63
CA ILE A 199 -2.93 6.28 21.19
C ILE A 199 -3.70 7.53 20.76
N GLN A 200 -2.99 8.61 20.41
CA GLN A 200 -3.58 9.90 20.08
C GLN A 200 -3.08 10.40 18.73
N PHE A 201 -3.94 10.31 17.70
CA PHE A 201 -3.64 10.81 16.36
C PHE A 201 -3.72 12.33 16.28
N LYS A 202 -2.82 12.94 15.49
CA LYS A 202 -2.73 14.39 15.34
C LYS A 202 -3.70 14.98 14.32
N HIS A 203 -4.26 14.15 13.42
CA HIS A 203 -5.10 14.61 12.31
C HIS A 203 -4.47 15.75 11.49
N ASN A 204 -3.19 15.66 11.24
CA ASN A 204 -2.40 16.70 10.57
C ASN A 204 -1.94 16.30 9.17
N TRP A 205 -2.63 15.33 8.54
CA TRP A 205 -2.36 14.92 7.18
C TRP A 205 -3.09 15.84 6.18
N ASP A 206 -2.39 16.87 5.71
CA ASP A 206 -2.90 17.82 4.69
C ASP A 206 -1.87 17.95 3.57
N ASN A 207 -1.68 16.86 2.83
CA ASN A 207 -0.70 16.76 1.76
C ASN A 207 -1.33 17.00 0.38
N VAL A 208 -0.46 17.20 -0.62
CA VAL A 208 -0.85 17.45 -2.01
C VAL A 208 -1.70 16.32 -2.59
N GLY A 209 -1.41 15.06 -2.25
CA GLY A 209 -2.15 13.89 -2.69
C GLY A 209 -2.26 12.84 -1.60
N LEU A 210 -2.94 11.74 -1.90
CA LEU A 210 -3.27 10.69 -0.94
C LEU A 210 -3.98 11.22 0.31
N ARG A 211 -4.86 12.18 0.07
CA ARG A 211 -5.46 13.00 1.13
C ARG A 211 -6.30 12.20 2.12
N LEU A 212 -6.92 11.10 1.65
CA LEU A 212 -7.78 10.25 2.47
C LEU A 212 -7.02 9.14 3.23
N THR A 213 -5.67 9.16 3.28
CA THR A 213 -4.93 8.07 3.95
C THR A 213 -4.70 8.28 5.43
N GLU A 214 -5.01 9.44 5.97
CA GLU A 214 -4.78 9.79 7.38
C GLU A 214 -3.36 9.43 7.86
N SER A 215 -2.36 9.72 7.01
CA SER A 215 -0.97 9.36 7.27
C SER A 215 -0.25 10.36 8.19
N GLY A 216 -0.97 11.03 9.07
CA GLY A 216 -0.43 12.01 10.02
C GLY A 216 0.39 11.40 11.15
N GLY A 217 0.75 12.24 12.11
CA GLY A 217 1.48 11.85 13.30
C GLY A 217 0.59 11.23 14.38
N VAL A 218 1.20 10.40 15.23
CA VAL A 218 0.55 9.78 16.38
C VAL A 218 1.44 9.88 17.62
N ASN A 219 0.86 10.34 18.73
CA ASN A 219 1.49 10.22 20.05
C ASN A 219 1.11 8.89 20.67
N ILE A 220 2.10 8.25 21.27
CA ILE A 220 1.96 7.00 22.01
C ILE A 220 2.38 7.27 23.44
N GLU A 221 1.48 7.00 24.39
CA GLU A 221 1.73 7.30 25.82
C GLU A 221 1.28 6.09 26.67
N ASN A 222 2.26 5.45 27.31
CA ASN A 222 2.04 4.30 28.19
C ASN A 222 1.18 3.18 27.55
N VAL A 223 1.37 2.93 26.26
CA VAL A 223 0.71 1.81 25.59
C VAL A 223 1.41 0.53 25.98
N GLU A 224 0.63 -0.39 26.56
CA GLU A 224 1.15 -1.67 27.03
C GLU A 224 0.89 -2.80 26.03
N ALA A 225 1.87 -3.70 25.89
CA ALA A 225 1.71 -4.99 25.23
C ALA A 225 2.41 -6.08 26.05
N PRO A 226 1.90 -7.31 26.09
CA PRO A 226 2.64 -8.42 26.67
C PRO A 226 3.96 -8.67 25.93
N TRP A 227 5.01 -9.13 26.62
CA TRP A 227 6.25 -9.58 25.95
C TRP A 227 6.00 -10.66 24.88
N GLY A 228 4.98 -11.49 25.06
CA GLY A 228 4.57 -12.48 24.06
C GLY A 228 4.10 -11.89 22.72
N ASP A 229 3.82 -10.59 22.66
CA ASP A 229 3.44 -9.86 21.44
C ASP A 229 4.63 -9.12 20.79
N ALA A 230 5.84 -9.17 21.38
CA ALA A 230 7.08 -8.77 20.72
C ALA A 230 7.38 -9.76 19.58
N LEU A 231 7.11 -9.35 18.33
CA LEU A 231 7.20 -10.25 17.19
C LEU A 231 8.63 -10.70 16.94
N GLY A 232 8.86 -12.03 16.93
CA GLY A 232 10.15 -12.63 16.68
C GLY A 232 11.17 -12.52 17.82
N TRP A 233 10.73 -12.18 19.03
CA TRP A 233 11.58 -12.09 20.20
C TRP A 233 11.43 -13.31 21.11
N ASP A 234 12.54 -13.73 21.70
CA ASP A 234 12.54 -14.67 22.83
C ASP A 234 12.03 -13.95 24.08
N VAL A 235 10.88 -14.41 24.60
CA VAL A 235 10.18 -13.77 25.72
C VAL A 235 10.95 -13.90 27.03
N GLU A 236 11.64 -15.03 27.26
CA GLU A 236 12.38 -15.28 28.48
C GLU A 236 13.72 -14.52 28.50
N ALA A 237 14.45 -14.61 27.39
CA ALA A 237 15.73 -13.92 27.25
C ALA A 237 15.59 -12.41 26.99
N LYS A 238 14.39 -11.95 26.59
CA LYS A 238 14.10 -10.56 26.15
C LYS A 238 15.08 -10.07 25.09
N LYS A 239 15.30 -10.90 24.07
CA LYS A 239 16.24 -10.66 22.96
C LYS A 239 15.61 -11.07 21.63
N PRO A 240 16.07 -10.48 20.49
CA PRO A 240 15.71 -10.99 19.17
C PRO A 240 16.04 -12.47 19.03
N ASP A 241 15.09 -13.27 18.54
CA ASP A 241 15.39 -14.67 18.18
C ASP A 241 16.09 -14.70 16.81
N PRO A 242 17.36 -15.12 16.74
CA PRO A 242 18.10 -15.14 15.49
C PRO A 242 17.53 -16.12 14.47
N ASN A 243 16.83 -17.17 14.91
CA ASN A 243 16.15 -18.11 14.00
C ASN A 243 14.94 -17.52 13.31
N ILE A 244 14.44 -16.37 13.79
CA ILE A 244 13.33 -15.63 13.21
C ILE A 244 13.84 -14.35 12.55
N LEU A 245 14.56 -13.51 13.28
CA LEU A 245 14.87 -12.14 12.86
C LEU A 245 16.18 -12.01 12.06
N ALA A 246 17.08 -13.00 12.11
CA ALA A 246 18.36 -12.97 11.41
C ALA A 246 18.40 -13.82 10.12
N ILE A 247 17.27 -14.39 9.68
CA ILE A 247 17.20 -15.20 8.45
C ILE A 247 16.83 -14.35 7.24
N PRO A 248 17.24 -14.72 6.01
CA PRO A 248 16.94 -13.96 4.78
C PRO A 248 15.46 -13.74 4.56
N PHE A 249 14.60 -14.69 4.94
CA PHE A 249 13.14 -14.57 4.81
C PHE A 249 12.58 -13.32 5.48
N THR A 250 13.03 -12.99 6.70
CA THR A 250 12.53 -11.82 7.44
C THR A 250 12.81 -10.51 6.72
N SER A 251 13.94 -10.45 6.01
CA SER A 251 14.30 -9.28 5.22
C SER A 251 13.50 -9.15 3.91
N LEU A 252 12.62 -10.11 3.55
CA LEU A 252 11.64 -9.95 2.46
C LEU A 252 10.56 -8.91 2.78
N PHE A 253 10.43 -8.52 4.05
CA PHE A 253 9.40 -7.56 4.48
C PHE A 253 9.46 -6.26 3.66
N LEU A 254 10.64 -5.68 3.51
CA LEU A 254 10.79 -4.43 2.78
C LEU A 254 10.59 -4.56 1.26
N PRO A 255 11.20 -5.49 0.53
CA PRO A 255 10.89 -5.69 -0.88
C PRO A 255 9.39 -5.91 -1.13
N THR A 256 8.69 -6.63 -0.24
CA THR A 256 7.23 -6.81 -0.33
C THR A 256 6.47 -5.50 -0.18
N ILE A 257 6.86 -4.64 0.77
CA ILE A 257 6.29 -3.30 0.92
C ILE A 257 6.53 -2.48 -0.36
N GLN A 258 7.74 -2.49 -0.91
CA GLN A 258 8.06 -1.76 -2.13
C GLN A 258 7.34 -2.29 -3.37
N LEU A 259 7.11 -3.61 -3.43
CA LEU A 259 6.32 -4.23 -4.48
C LEU A 259 4.83 -3.80 -4.38
N ASN A 260 4.30 -3.67 -3.16
CA ASN A 260 3.00 -3.06 -2.92
C ASN A 260 2.93 -1.63 -3.49
N PHE A 261 3.95 -0.80 -3.23
CA PHE A 261 4.03 0.57 -3.76
C PHE A 261 4.08 0.60 -5.29
N ALA A 262 4.89 -0.26 -5.90
CA ALA A 262 4.99 -0.34 -7.36
C ALA A 262 3.65 -0.71 -8.00
N ASN A 263 2.90 -1.65 -7.41
CA ASN A 263 1.57 -2.02 -7.87
C ASN A 263 0.53 -0.90 -7.66
N LEU A 264 0.62 -0.13 -6.57
CA LEU A 264 -0.18 1.07 -6.35
C LEU A 264 0.06 2.12 -7.45
N TYR A 265 1.35 2.41 -7.76
CA TYR A 265 1.71 3.38 -8.81
C TYR A 265 1.19 2.96 -10.18
N LEU A 266 1.33 1.68 -10.50
CA LEU A 266 0.83 1.11 -11.75
C LEU A 266 -0.70 1.24 -11.85
N GLY A 267 -1.42 0.99 -10.74
CA GLY A 267 -2.88 1.19 -10.66
C GLY A 267 -3.28 2.63 -10.91
N ILE A 268 -2.63 3.58 -10.23
CA ILE A 268 -2.90 5.03 -10.41
C ILE A 268 -2.62 5.47 -11.86
N ALA A 269 -1.51 5.02 -12.46
CA ALA A 269 -1.14 5.35 -13.83
C ALA A 269 -2.15 4.80 -14.85
N ALA A 270 -2.57 3.54 -14.68
CA ALA A 270 -3.60 2.91 -15.50
C ALA A 270 -4.93 3.65 -15.38
N GLY A 271 -5.33 4.03 -14.16
CA GLY A 271 -6.54 4.82 -13.89
C GLY A 271 -6.51 6.19 -14.55
N ALA A 272 -5.36 6.88 -14.50
CA ALA A 272 -5.19 8.17 -15.20
C ALA A 272 -5.37 8.03 -16.70
N LEU A 273 -4.78 6.98 -17.30
CA LEU A 273 -4.88 6.74 -18.74
C LEU A 273 -6.31 6.36 -19.16
N GLU A 274 -7.00 5.51 -18.39
CA GLU A 274 -8.41 5.15 -18.60
C GLU A 274 -9.31 6.40 -18.54
N PHE A 275 -9.14 7.21 -17.50
CA PHE A 275 -9.91 8.45 -17.32
C PHE A 275 -9.66 9.43 -18.46
N ALA A 276 -8.38 9.64 -18.82
CA ALA A 276 -8.00 10.54 -19.90
C ALA A 276 -8.57 10.07 -21.26
N LYS A 277 -8.52 8.77 -21.55
CA LYS A 277 -9.13 8.19 -22.75
C LYS A 277 -10.61 8.52 -22.84
N GLU A 278 -11.38 8.26 -21.79
CA GLU A 278 -12.81 8.58 -21.76
C GLU A 278 -13.08 10.08 -21.91
N TYR A 279 -12.28 10.91 -21.25
CA TYR A 279 -12.39 12.35 -21.34
C TYR A 279 -12.11 12.84 -22.78
N THR A 280 -11.06 12.32 -23.41
CA THR A 280 -10.69 12.69 -24.78
C THR A 280 -11.78 12.31 -25.77
N LEU A 281 -12.34 11.11 -25.67
CA LEU A 281 -13.42 10.66 -26.54
C LEU A 281 -14.69 11.50 -26.44
N LYS A 282 -14.99 12.05 -25.24
CA LYS A 282 -16.24 12.76 -24.97
C LYS A 282 -16.12 14.28 -25.05
N ASN A 283 -14.95 14.85 -24.70
CA ASN A 283 -14.84 16.28 -24.39
C ASN A 283 -13.72 17.02 -25.13
N THR A 284 -12.69 16.32 -25.64
CA THR A 284 -11.56 16.97 -26.31
C THR A 284 -11.97 17.28 -27.76
N ARG A 285 -11.49 18.42 -28.25
CA ARG A 285 -11.72 18.88 -29.65
C ARG A 285 -10.43 18.79 -30.44
N ALA A 286 -10.53 18.58 -31.73
CA ALA A 286 -9.41 18.77 -32.63
C ALA A 286 -8.91 20.22 -32.59
N TRP A 287 -7.62 20.42 -32.87
CA TRP A 287 -7.01 21.75 -32.91
C TRP A 287 -7.34 22.44 -34.20
N PRO A 288 -7.99 23.64 -34.19
CA PRO A 288 -8.52 24.27 -35.39
C PRO A 288 -7.49 25.11 -36.20
N PHE A 289 -6.25 25.30 -35.69
CA PHE A 289 -5.26 26.18 -36.27
C PHE A 289 -3.94 25.46 -36.55
N GLY A 290 -3.38 25.71 -37.75
CA GLY A 290 -2.05 25.22 -38.11
C GLY A 290 -1.90 23.69 -38.21
N GLY A 291 -3.01 22.97 -38.17
CA GLY A 291 -3.09 21.51 -38.31
C GLY A 291 -3.81 21.10 -39.61
N ASP A 292 -4.13 19.80 -39.70
CA ASP A 292 -4.79 19.21 -40.87
C ASP A 292 -6.32 19.42 -40.89
N ASN A 293 -6.84 20.33 -40.07
CA ASN A 293 -8.28 20.61 -39.92
C ASN A 293 -9.14 19.36 -39.65
N LYS A 294 -8.72 18.58 -38.67
CA LYS A 294 -9.42 17.36 -38.24
C LYS A 294 -10.76 17.67 -37.57
N GLU A 295 -11.75 16.81 -37.77
CA GLU A 295 -13.07 16.95 -37.16
C GLU A 295 -13.05 16.49 -35.68
N LYS A 296 -12.31 15.43 -35.38
CA LYS A 296 -12.28 14.80 -34.06
C LYS A 296 -10.87 14.85 -33.44
N ALA A 297 -10.80 14.93 -32.14
CA ALA A 297 -9.55 14.82 -31.39
C ALA A 297 -8.82 13.50 -31.70
N THR A 298 -9.54 12.42 -31.92
CA THR A 298 -8.99 11.09 -32.26
C THR A 298 -8.39 10.99 -33.65
N ASP A 299 -8.54 12.00 -34.48
CA ASP A 299 -7.94 12.06 -35.84
C ASP A 299 -6.62 12.85 -35.80
N GLU A 300 -6.32 13.52 -34.69
CA GLU A 300 -5.08 14.27 -34.49
C GLU A 300 -3.88 13.35 -34.25
N PHE A 301 -2.87 13.51 -35.08
CA PHE A 301 -1.66 12.68 -34.97
C PHE A 301 -0.99 12.76 -33.60
N TYR A 302 -0.88 13.96 -33.02
CA TYR A 302 -0.21 14.14 -31.72
C TYR A 302 -0.97 13.43 -30.58
N ILE A 303 -2.30 13.41 -30.61
CA ILE A 303 -3.14 12.72 -29.65
C ILE A 303 -2.92 11.20 -29.75
N LEU A 304 -3.04 10.65 -30.97
CA LEU A 304 -2.83 9.23 -31.22
C LEU A 304 -1.42 8.77 -30.83
N SER A 305 -0.40 9.53 -31.22
CA SER A 305 1.00 9.25 -30.92
C SER A 305 1.26 9.24 -29.41
N THR A 306 0.71 10.21 -28.67
CA THR A 306 0.89 10.32 -27.21
C THR A 306 0.19 9.18 -26.49
N TYR A 307 -1.06 8.86 -26.82
CA TYR A 307 -1.74 7.69 -26.25
C TYR A 307 -1.03 6.38 -26.58
N GLY A 308 -0.53 6.21 -27.80
CA GLY A 308 0.26 5.04 -28.20
C GLY A 308 1.52 4.89 -27.35
N ASN A 309 2.24 6.00 -27.10
CA ASN A 309 3.42 6.00 -26.26
C ASN A 309 3.11 5.63 -24.81
N PHE A 310 2.07 6.24 -24.20
CA PHE A 310 1.65 5.90 -22.84
C PHE A 310 1.23 4.45 -22.70
N PHE A 311 0.47 3.95 -23.66
CA PHE A 311 -0.01 2.58 -23.66
C PHE A 311 1.12 1.56 -23.79
N ALA A 312 2.13 1.84 -24.63
CA ALA A 312 3.31 0.99 -24.77
C ALA A 312 4.11 0.90 -23.45
N HIS A 313 4.35 2.04 -22.78
CA HIS A 313 5.04 2.06 -21.50
C HIS A 313 4.24 1.36 -20.40
N LEU A 314 2.92 1.59 -20.34
CA LEU A 314 2.06 0.94 -19.36
C LEU A 314 2.10 -0.58 -19.52
N ARG A 315 1.94 -1.10 -20.74
CA ARG A 315 1.99 -2.55 -21.01
C ARG A 315 3.33 -3.19 -20.67
N ALA A 316 4.44 -2.52 -20.96
CA ALA A 316 5.78 -2.99 -20.58
C ALA A 316 5.92 -3.06 -19.06
N THR A 317 5.44 -2.04 -18.36
CA THR A 317 5.47 -1.96 -16.90
C THR A 317 4.56 -3.03 -16.26
N GLU A 318 3.37 -3.27 -16.83
CA GLU A 318 2.47 -4.35 -16.39
C GLU A 318 3.12 -5.73 -16.53
N ALA A 319 3.77 -6.00 -17.67
CA ALA A 319 4.45 -7.27 -17.89
C ALA A 319 5.60 -7.50 -16.89
N LEU A 320 6.37 -6.44 -16.58
CA LEU A 320 7.40 -6.49 -15.54
C LEU A 320 6.78 -6.74 -14.16
N ALA A 321 5.68 -6.07 -13.83
CA ALA A 321 5.00 -6.26 -12.56
C ALA A 321 4.47 -7.69 -12.38
N GLU A 322 3.89 -8.30 -13.42
CA GLU A 322 3.43 -9.71 -13.36
C GLU A 322 4.60 -10.66 -13.09
N LYS A 323 5.76 -10.43 -13.73
CA LYS A 323 6.96 -11.25 -13.46
C LYS A 323 7.38 -11.11 -11.98
N VAL A 324 7.51 -9.90 -11.47
CA VAL A 324 7.99 -9.67 -10.09
C VAL A 324 6.99 -10.16 -9.06
N ASN A 325 5.68 -10.02 -9.34
CA ASN A 325 4.63 -10.56 -8.48
C ASN A 325 4.69 -12.11 -8.39
N ALA A 326 4.98 -12.79 -9.50
CA ALA A 326 5.16 -14.25 -9.52
C ALA A 326 6.42 -14.71 -8.75
N GLU A 327 7.50 -13.93 -8.77
CA GLU A 327 8.69 -14.19 -7.95
C GLU A 327 8.37 -14.08 -6.45
N ALA A 328 7.58 -13.10 -6.05
CA ALA A 328 7.11 -12.99 -4.67
C ALA A 328 6.35 -14.25 -4.25
N ASP A 329 5.40 -14.72 -5.06
CA ASP A 329 4.63 -15.93 -4.76
C ASP A 329 5.54 -17.15 -4.63
N SER A 330 6.54 -17.28 -5.50
CA SER A 330 7.52 -18.40 -5.44
C SER A 330 8.30 -18.40 -4.12
N LEU A 331 8.75 -17.23 -3.65
CA LEU A 331 9.48 -17.11 -2.38
C LEU A 331 8.57 -17.41 -1.18
N TYR A 332 7.35 -16.87 -1.18
CA TYR A 332 6.40 -17.13 -0.09
C TYR A 332 5.88 -18.57 -0.08
N ALA A 333 5.78 -19.24 -1.23
CA ALA A 333 5.44 -20.65 -1.29
C ALA A 333 6.52 -21.52 -0.65
N LYS A 334 7.81 -21.21 -0.85
CA LYS A 334 8.91 -21.89 -0.15
C LYS A 334 8.82 -21.69 1.37
N TYR A 335 8.45 -20.50 1.80
CA TYR A 335 8.24 -20.18 3.20
C TYR A 335 7.15 -21.03 3.86
N SER A 336 6.06 -21.35 3.17
CA SER A 336 4.99 -22.17 3.75
C SER A 336 5.48 -23.55 4.25
N GLN A 337 6.63 -23.99 3.76
CA GLN A 337 7.27 -25.24 4.15
C GLN A 337 8.39 -25.02 5.18
N ASP A 338 9.29 -24.08 4.91
CA ASP A 338 10.46 -23.79 5.78
C ASP A 338 10.99 -22.37 5.49
N ARG A 339 10.96 -21.48 6.49
CA ARG A 339 11.49 -20.11 6.38
C ARG A 339 12.98 -20.08 6.05
N SER A 340 13.76 -21.03 6.53
CA SER A 340 15.20 -21.13 6.30
C SER A 340 15.53 -21.53 4.87
N ALA A 341 14.55 -21.99 4.08
CA ALA A 341 14.73 -22.35 2.68
C ALA A 341 15.02 -21.15 1.75
N VAL A 342 14.71 -19.92 2.17
CA VAL A 342 15.05 -18.72 1.42
C VAL A 342 16.52 -18.37 1.63
N THR A 343 17.32 -18.38 0.56
CA THR A 343 18.73 -18.00 0.63
C THR A 343 18.93 -16.48 0.51
N ALA A 344 20.09 -15.99 0.96
CA ALA A 344 20.46 -14.58 0.82
C ALA A 344 20.52 -14.15 -0.66
N GLU A 345 20.98 -15.03 -1.56
CA GLU A 345 21.02 -14.79 -3.00
C GLU A 345 19.60 -14.64 -3.58
N GLN A 346 18.68 -15.56 -3.26
CA GLN A 346 17.29 -15.48 -3.71
C GLN A 346 16.61 -14.21 -3.22
N ARG A 347 16.85 -13.82 -1.97
CA ARG A 347 16.37 -12.56 -1.42
C ARG A 347 16.94 -11.36 -2.15
N GLY A 348 18.27 -11.37 -2.41
CA GLY A 348 18.96 -10.30 -3.14
C GLY A 348 18.42 -10.14 -4.56
N GLU A 349 18.31 -11.23 -5.31
CA GLU A 349 17.75 -11.24 -6.68
C GLU A 349 16.32 -10.69 -6.71
N PHE A 350 15.47 -11.10 -5.76
CA PHE A 350 14.12 -10.56 -5.64
C PHE A 350 14.12 -9.05 -5.36
N ALA A 351 15.02 -8.57 -4.48
CA ALA A 351 15.13 -7.14 -4.18
C ALA A 351 15.52 -6.33 -5.43
N GLU A 352 16.42 -6.84 -6.28
CA GLU A 352 16.80 -6.21 -7.55
C GLU A 352 15.63 -6.14 -8.54
N TRP A 353 14.83 -7.20 -8.66
CA TRP A 353 13.60 -7.17 -9.46
C TRP A 353 12.59 -6.14 -8.94
N VAL A 354 12.41 -6.05 -7.62
CA VAL A 354 11.52 -5.07 -7.00
C VAL A 354 12.06 -3.65 -7.20
N ALA A 355 13.36 -3.43 -7.04
CA ALA A 355 14.00 -2.14 -7.31
C ALA A 355 13.79 -1.70 -8.76
N SER A 356 13.98 -2.62 -9.72
CA SER A 356 13.74 -2.38 -11.14
C SER A 356 12.30 -1.98 -11.41
N LEU A 357 11.34 -2.72 -10.85
CA LEU A 357 9.92 -2.41 -11.00
C LEU A 357 9.58 -1.05 -10.38
N LYS A 358 10.12 -0.73 -9.20
CA LYS A 358 9.87 0.55 -8.53
C LYS A 358 10.36 1.73 -9.37
N VAL A 359 11.55 1.65 -9.96
CA VAL A 359 12.08 2.68 -10.87
C VAL A 359 11.15 2.86 -12.06
N VAL A 360 10.84 1.76 -12.77
CA VAL A 360 10.04 1.82 -14.00
C VAL A 360 8.60 2.28 -13.73
N THR A 361 7.97 1.83 -12.64
CA THR A 361 6.61 2.28 -12.29
C THR A 361 6.55 3.75 -11.90
N THR A 362 7.59 4.25 -11.22
CA THR A 362 7.70 5.68 -10.88
C THR A 362 7.79 6.53 -12.13
N ASP A 363 8.70 6.19 -13.05
CA ASP A 363 8.93 6.95 -14.27
C ASP A 363 7.71 6.90 -15.21
N THR A 364 7.20 5.70 -15.46
CA THR A 364 5.99 5.50 -16.29
C THR A 364 4.78 6.20 -15.69
N GLY A 365 4.58 6.08 -14.39
CA GLY A 365 3.47 6.69 -13.68
C GLY A 365 3.50 8.21 -13.74
N LEU A 366 4.62 8.83 -13.41
CA LEU A 366 4.78 10.29 -13.50
C LEU A 366 4.64 10.79 -14.93
N LYS A 367 5.20 10.08 -15.91
CA LYS A 367 5.05 10.39 -17.34
C LYS A 367 3.58 10.41 -17.76
N ILE A 368 2.82 9.37 -17.41
CA ILE A 368 1.39 9.25 -17.79
C ILE A 368 0.57 10.29 -17.04
N THR A 369 0.64 10.34 -15.71
CA THR A 369 -0.24 11.18 -14.89
C THR A 369 -0.03 12.68 -15.13
N SER A 370 1.17 13.10 -15.52
CA SER A 370 1.47 14.46 -15.97
C SER A 370 1.09 14.68 -17.43
N GLY A 371 1.44 13.76 -18.32
CA GLY A 371 1.31 13.95 -19.76
C GLY A 371 -0.12 13.83 -20.30
N VAL A 372 -1.06 13.20 -19.58
CA VAL A 372 -2.45 13.08 -20.02
C VAL A 372 -3.16 14.43 -20.21
N PHE A 373 -2.67 15.50 -19.56
CA PHE A 373 -3.21 16.84 -19.75
C PHE A 373 -2.95 17.40 -21.15
N GLU A 374 -1.87 16.99 -21.79
CA GLU A 374 -1.55 17.41 -23.17
C GLU A 374 -2.59 16.93 -24.19
N VAL A 375 -3.19 15.76 -23.93
CA VAL A 375 -4.16 15.14 -24.84
C VAL A 375 -5.62 15.34 -24.41
N THR A 376 -5.86 15.75 -23.16
CA THR A 376 -7.22 16.08 -22.69
C THR A 376 -7.54 17.58 -22.80
N GLY A 377 -6.51 18.43 -22.84
CA GLY A 377 -6.61 19.88 -23.00
C GLY A 377 -6.96 20.65 -21.73
N SER A 378 -6.89 21.97 -21.79
CA SER A 378 -6.98 22.87 -20.64
C SER A 378 -8.23 22.71 -19.78
N ARG A 379 -9.37 22.35 -20.37
CA ARG A 379 -10.62 22.17 -19.61
C ARG A 379 -10.57 21.00 -18.62
N SER A 380 -9.70 20.02 -18.84
CA SER A 380 -9.51 18.89 -17.93
C SER A 380 -8.81 19.28 -16.62
N THR A 381 -8.19 20.46 -16.55
CA THR A 381 -7.54 20.99 -15.34
C THR A 381 -8.54 21.52 -14.30
N ALA A 382 -9.82 21.62 -14.66
CA ALA A 382 -10.84 22.10 -13.72
C ALA A 382 -10.97 21.13 -12.52
N ALA A 383 -10.94 21.65 -11.30
CA ALA A 383 -10.98 20.87 -10.06
C ALA A 383 -12.15 19.86 -9.98
N LYS A 384 -13.31 20.20 -10.58
CA LYS A 384 -14.48 19.30 -10.63
C LYS A 384 -14.26 18.05 -11.49
N VAL A 385 -13.31 18.09 -12.43
CA VAL A 385 -12.95 16.95 -13.30
C VAL A 385 -12.15 15.93 -12.50
N GLY A 386 -11.23 16.37 -11.63
CA GLY A 386 -10.46 15.54 -10.72
C GLY A 386 -9.37 14.69 -11.40
N LEU A 387 -8.94 15.05 -12.63
CA LEU A 387 -7.84 14.37 -13.32
C LEU A 387 -6.51 14.58 -12.61
N ASP A 388 -6.33 15.74 -11.99
CA ASP A 388 -5.11 16.14 -11.26
C ASP A 388 -4.82 15.25 -10.05
N ARG A 389 -5.84 14.62 -9.42
CA ARG A 389 -5.64 13.76 -8.25
C ARG A 389 -4.75 12.56 -8.54
N PHE A 390 -4.77 11.99 -9.75
CA PHE A 390 -3.90 10.86 -10.11
C PHE A 390 -2.41 11.26 -10.03
N TRP A 391 -2.06 12.44 -10.56
CA TRP A 391 -0.69 12.95 -10.45
C TRP A 391 -0.35 13.30 -9.00
N ARG A 392 -1.25 13.95 -8.28
CA ARG A 392 -1.01 14.36 -6.89
C ARG A 392 -0.81 13.14 -5.97
N ASP A 393 -1.66 12.12 -6.11
CA ASP A 393 -1.55 10.88 -5.35
C ASP A 393 -0.25 10.15 -5.64
N LEU A 394 0.06 9.94 -6.92
CA LEU A 394 1.29 9.27 -7.32
C LEU A 394 2.54 10.06 -6.86
N ARG A 395 2.56 11.37 -7.13
CA ARG A 395 3.71 12.21 -6.79
C ARG A 395 3.97 12.22 -5.28
N THR A 396 2.94 12.27 -4.48
CA THR A 396 3.06 12.22 -3.02
C THR A 396 3.77 10.94 -2.57
N HIS A 397 3.35 9.78 -3.06
CA HIS A 397 3.92 8.51 -2.59
C HIS A 397 5.28 8.17 -3.20
N THR A 398 5.59 8.63 -4.41
CA THR A 398 6.92 8.41 -5.03
C THR A 398 8.06 9.11 -4.28
N LEU A 399 7.74 9.96 -3.30
CA LEU A 399 8.70 10.61 -2.41
C LEU A 399 8.90 9.87 -1.07
N HIS A 400 8.24 8.72 -0.89
CA HIS A 400 8.38 7.89 0.32
C HIS A 400 9.84 7.53 0.59
N ASP A 401 10.55 7.09 -0.44
CA ASP A 401 12.00 6.89 -0.45
C ASP A 401 12.58 7.29 -1.82
N PRO A 402 13.77 7.91 -1.87
CA PRO A 402 14.32 8.42 -3.11
C PRO A 402 14.66 7.32 -4.11
N VAL A 403 14.06 7.34 -5.30
CA VAL A 403 14.31 6.38 -6.40
C VAL A 403 15.77 6.32 -6.81
N ALA A 404 16.52 7.42 -6.63
CA ALA A 404 17.95 7.47 -6.92
C ALA A 404 18.76 6.40 -6.18
N TYR A 405 18.34 6.00 -4.98
CA TYR A 405 19.01 4.91 -4.25
C TYR A 405 18.72 3.55 -4.87
N LYS A 406 17.51 3.33 -5.43
CA LYS A 406 17.19 2.11 -6.18
C LYS A 406 18.00 2.03 -7.49
N ASN A 407 18.17 3.15 -8.19
CA ASN A 407 19.08 3.22 -9.33
C ASN A 407 20.52 2.88 -8.95
N ARG A 408 20.99 3.33 -7.78
CA ARG A 408 22.31 2.99 -7.26
C ARG A 408 22.44 1.49 -6.95
N GLU A 409 21.45 0.88 -6.32
CA GLU A 409 21.42 -0.56 -6.03
C GLU A 409 21.55 -1.35 -7.33
N LEU A 410 20.69 -1.11 -8.31
CA LEU A 410 20.71 -1.72 -9.64
C LEU A 410 22.06 -1.51 -10.37
N GLY A 411 22.63 -0.31 -10.28
CA GLY A 411 23.93 -0.01 -10.87
C GLY A 411 25.08 -0.81 -10.24
N ARG A 412 25.08 -1.00 -8.93
CA ARG A 412 26.07 -1.84 -8.23
C ARG A 412 25.91 -3.31 -8.58
N TYR A 413 24.68 -3.81 -8.61
CA TYR A 413 24.38 -5.17 -9.02
C TYR A 413 24.87 -5.44 -10.46
N LEU A 414 24.51 -4.57 -11.42
CA LEU A 414 24.91 -4.73 -12.82
C LEU A 414 26.42 -4.69 -13.04
N LEU A 415 27.11 -3.75 -12.38
CA LEU A 415 28.53 -3.49 -12.62
C LEU A 415 29.46 -4.35 -11.75
N LEU A 416 29.03 -4.68 -10.54
CA LEU A 416 29.87 -5.30 -9.51
C LEU A 416 29.37 -6.68 -9.07
N GLY A 417 28.14 -7.09 -9.46
CA GLY A 417 27.51 -8.31 -8.99
C GLY A 417 27.12 -8.28 -7.50
N GLU A 418 26.98 -7.07 -6.92
CA GLU A 418 26.70 -6.90 -5.50
C GLU A 418 25.22 -6.71 -5.24
N TYR A 419 24.63 -7.59 -4.41
CA TYR A 419 23.30 -7.39 -3.87
C TYR A 419 23.30 -6.32 -2.77
N PRO A 420 22.19 -5.59 -2.61
CA PRO A 420 22.08 -4.65 -1.49
C PRO A 420 22.03 -5.42 -0.16
N GLU A 421 22.74 -4.92 0.85
CA GLU A 421 22.60 -5.44 2.20
C GLU A 421 21.17 -5.20 2.70
N PRO A 422 20.54 -6.20 3.32
CA PRO A 422 19.21 -6.03 3.87
C PRO A 422 19.21 -4.99 4.98
N THR A 423 18.47 -3.90 4.76
CA THR A 423 18.23 -2.84 5.74
C THR A 423 16.74 -2.55 5.82
N TRP A 424 16.34 -1.55 6.59
CA TRP A 424 14.95 -1.06 6.61
C TRP A 424 14.51 -0.32 5.33
N TYR A 425 15.40 -0.18 4.32
CA TYR A 425 15.15 0.54 3.07
C TYR A 425 15.70 -0.14 1.81
N THR A 426 16.32 -1.32 1.97
CA THR A 426 16.93 -2.07 0.86
C THR A 426 16.50 -3.53 0.82
#